data_8ab34bf93a58a9081c80d9f7c4fbe65a
#
_entry.id   8ab34bf93a58a9081c80d9f7c4fbe65a
#
_cell.length_a   1.000
_cell.length_b   1.000
_cell.length_c   1.000
_cell.angle_alpha   90.00
_cell.angle_beta   90.00
_cell.angle_gamma   90.00
#
_symmetry.space_group_name_H-M   'P 1'
#
loop_
_entity.id
_entity.type
_entity.pdbx_description
1 polymer ?
#
loop_
_entity_poly.entity_id
_entity_poly.type
_entity_poly.pdbx_seq_one_letter_code
_entity_poly.pdbx_strand_id
1 'polypeptide(L)'
;ISSEAFSLAGTLGLGKLIVFYDSNRISIEGSTDIAFTENVQKRMEAFGFQLITVEDGNDLDAIGKAIEEAKADTARPSFITVKTQIGYGCPAKQGKASAHGEPLGDDNVKAMKEFLNWPSMEPFYVPDEVYANYKAYAERGAETEEKWNALFAEYCGKYPEMKELWDKFYNPNLALSLIHISE
;
A
#
# COMPACT_ATOMS: atom_id res chain seq x y z
N ILE A 1 -15.52 9.90 -0.64
CA ILE A 1 -15.05 9.15 0.56
C ILE A 1 -13.55 9.39 0.78
N SER A 2 -12.67 9.21 -0.24
CA SER A 2 -11.22 9.39 -0.04
C SER A 2 -10.83 10.82 0.34
N SER A 3 -11.46 11.83 -0.27
CA SER A 3 -11.16 13.24 0.01
C SER A 3 -11.48 13.63 1.46
N GLU A 4 -12.60 13.14 2.00
CA GLU A 4 -12.99 13.39 3.40
C GLU A 4 -12.03 12.72 4.37
N ALA A 5 -11.60 11.48 4.07
CA ALA A 5 -10.64 10.75 4.90
C ALA A 5 -9.27 11.45 4.92
N PHE A 6 -8.77 11.89 3.77
CA PHE A 6 -7.51 12.63 3.69
C PHE A 6 -7.58 14.00 4.36
N SER A 7 -8.69 14.73 4.18
CA SER A 7 -8.91 16.00 4.88
C SER A 7 -8.88 15.81 6.41
N LEU A 8 -9.53 14.76 6.91
CA LEU A 8 -9.52 14.44 8.33
C LEU A 8 -8.11 14.04 8.81
N ALA A 9 -7.39 13.23 8.02
CA ALA A 9 -6.02 12.83 8.36
C ALA A 9 -5.08 14.04 8.50
N GLY A 10 -5.20 15.03 7.61
CA GLY A 10 -4.46 16.29 7.71
C GLY A 10 -4.87 17.10 8.94
N THR A 11 -6.16 17.22 9.20
CA THR A 11 -6.69 17.91 10.40
C THR A 11 -6.19 17.29 11.70
N LEU A 12 -6.12 15.96 11.76
CA LEU A 12 -5.62 15.22 12.93
C LEU A 12 -4.09 15.19 13.02
N GLY A 13 -3.36 15.69 12.02
CA GLY A 13 -1.90 15.69 12.00
C GLY A 13 -1.30 14.28 12.07
N LEU A 14 -1.82 13.32 11.28
CA LEU A 14 -1.41 11.91 11.38
C LEU A 14 -0.01 11.68 10.80
N GLY A 15 1.03 12.12 11.50
CA GLY A 15 2.42 12.09 11.04
C GLY A 15 3.04 10.70 10.84
N LYS A 16 2.32 9.62 11.18
CA LYS A 16 2.72 8.24 10.84
C LYS A 16 2.04 7.71 9.59
N LEU A 17 1.11 8.46 8.99
CA LEU A 17 0.45 8.09 7.75
C LEU A 17 1.31 8.51 6.57
N ILE A 18 1.79 7.52 5.82
CA ILE A 18 2.54 7.70 4.57
C ILE A 18 1.72 7.08 3.46
N VAL A 19 1.34 7.88 2.48
CA VAL A 19 0.52 7.47 1.33
C VAL A 19 1.39 7.48 0.08
N PHE A 20 1.45 6.36 -0.63
CA PHE A 20 2.03 6.28 -1.97
C PHE A 20 0.94 6.43 -3.01
N TYR A 21 1.17 7.32 -3.97
CA TYR A 21 0.33 7.52 -5.12
C TYR A 21 1.04 7.07 -6.39
N ASP A 22 0.57 5.97 -6.96
CA ASP A 22 1.04 5.47 -8.25
C ASP A 22 0.49 6.34 -9.38
N SER A 23 1.34 7.21 -9.92
CA SER A 23 0.99 8.17 -10.97
C SER A 23 1.43 7.64 -12.34
N ASN A 24 0.73 6.71 -12.90
CA ASN A 24 1.01 6.08 -14.19
C ASN A 24 0.24 6.69 -15.38
N ARG A 25 -0.70 7.61 -15.12
CA ARG A 25 -1.49 8.35 -16.10
C ARG A 25 -2.37 7.50 -17.01
N ILE A 26 -2.68 6.29 -16.61
CA ILE A 26 -3.53 5.36 -17.37
C ILE A 26 -4.79 5.02 -16.55
N SER A 27 -5.91 4.90 -17.25
CA SER A 27 -7.17 4.36 -16.77
C SER A 27 -7.56 3.13 -17.60
N ILE A 28 -8.70 2.51 -17.28
CA ILE A 28 -9.20 1.32 -17.99
C ILE A 28 -9.29 1.53 -19.51
N GLU A 29 -9.74 2.70 -19.96
CA GLU A 29 -10.04 2.98 -21.37
C GLU A 29 -9.00 3.87 -22.07
N GLY A 30 -7.93 4.26 -21.38
CA GLY A 30 -6.89 5.10 -21.99
C GLY A 30 -6.15 6.00 -21.01
N SER A 31 -5.63 7.13 -21.52
CA SER A 31 -4.98 8.14 -20.70
C SER A 31 -5.97 8.81 -19.72
N THR A 32 -5.47 9.15 -18.54
CA THR A 32 -6.24 9.96 -17.57
C THR A 32 -6.61 11.34 -18.11
N ASP A 33 -5.97 11.82 -19.17
CA ASP A 33 -6.21 13.16 -19.75
C ASP A 33 -7.67 13.36 -20.23
N ILE A 34 -8.40 12.27 -20.47
CA ILE A 34 -9.81 12.35 -20.90
C ILE A 34 -10.80 12.61 -19.76
N ALA A 35 -10.45 12.31 -18.50
CA ALA A 35 -11.41 12.33 -17.41
C ALA A 35 -10.82 12.72 -16.03
N PHE A 36 -9.50 12.78 -15.89
CA PHE A 36 -8.84 13.01 -14.61
C PHE A 36 -7.62 13.92 -14.79
N THR A 37 -7.87 15.22 -14.90
CA THR A 37 -6.86 16.25 -15.21
C THR A 37 -6.50 17.13 -14.01
N GLU A 38 -7.04 16.84 -12.83
CA GLU A 38 -6.75 17.61 -11.62
C GLU A 38 -5.29 17.48 -11.17
N ASN A 39 -4.82 18.47 -10.42
CA ASN A 39 -3.54 18.38 -9.72
C ASN A 39 -3.75 17.75 -8.34
N VAL A 40 -3.53 16.44 -8.26
CA VAL A 40 -3.69 15.65 -7.03
C VAL A 40 -2.79 16.17 -5.91
N GLN A 41 -1.54 16.54 -6.21
CA GLN A 41 -0.61 17.06 -5.21
C GLN A 41 -1.13 18.36 -4.57
N LYS A 42 -1.65 19.30 -5.36
CA LYS A 42 -2.25 20.55 -4.81
C LYS A 42 -3.46 20.25 -3.93
N ARG A 43 -4.24 19.23 -4.27
CA ARG A 43 -5.35 18.81 -3.42
C ARG A 43 -4.86 18.24 -2.09
N MET A 44 -3.81 17.42 -2.09
CA MET A 44 -3.21 16.87 -0.88
C MET A 44 -2.53 17.96 -0.04
N GLU A 45 -1.88 18.93 -0.70
CA GLU A 45 -1.33 20.12 -0.03
C GLU A 45 -2.41 20.88 0.73
N ALA A 46 -3.57 21.09 0.10
CA ALA A 46 -4.71 21.76 0.72
C ALA A 46 -5.28 20.98 1.92
N PHE A 47 -5.13 19.66 1.96
CA PHE A 47 -5.46 18.84 3.12
C PHE A 47 -4.37 18.84 4.22
N GLY A 48 -3.24 19.51 4.00
CA GLY A 48 -2.17 19.63 5.00
C GLY A 48 -1.13 18.52 4.96
N PHE A 49 -1.02 17.76 3.86
CA PHE A 49 0.01 16.74 3.70
C PHE A 49 1.38 17.34 3.35
N GLN A 50 2.46 16.70 3.82
CA GLN A 50 3.78 16.83 3.22
C GLN A 50 3.74 16.21 1.82
N LEU A 51 4.30 16.88 0.83
CA LEU A 51 4.38 16.39 -0.54
C LEU A 51 5.80 15.99 -0.90
N ILE A 52 5.96 14.78 -1.41
CA ILE A 52 7.23 14.25 -1.90
C ILE A 52 6.99 13.68 -3.30
N THR A 53 7.97 13.79 -4.20
CA THR A 53 7.87 13.25 -5.56
C THR A 53 9.05 12.36 -5.86
N VAL A 54 8.77 11.17 -6.37
CA VAL A 54 9.74 10.24 -6.95
C VAL A 54 9.49 10.23 -8.47
N GLU A 55 10.49 10.67 -9.23
CA GLU A 55 10.38 10.85 -10.67
C GLU A 55 10.43 9.54 -11.47
N ASP A 56 11.06 8.50 -10.92
CA ASP A 56 11.13 7.16 -11.51
C ASP A 56 10.82 6.10 -10.45
N GLY A 57 9.70 5.41 -10.62
CA GLY A 57 9.25 4.33 -9.73
C GLY A 57 10.13 3.06 -9.78
N ASN A 58 11.13 3.01 -10.65
CA ASN A 58 12.13 1.94 -10.67
C ASN A 58 13.42 2.33 -9.94
N ASP A 59 13.57 3.58 -9.50
CA ASP A 59 14.68 4.05 -8.68
C ASP A 59 14.41 3.74 -7.20
N LEU A 60 14.91 2.59 -6.73
CA LEU A 60 14.72 2.13 -5.35
C LEU A 60 15.43 3.04 -4.33
N ASP A 61 16.52 3.68 -4.71
CA ASP A 61 17.24 4.61 -3.83
C ASP A 61 16.45 5.91 -3.64
N ALA A 62 15.82 6.42 -4.69
CA ALA A 62 14.92 7.57 -4.61
C ALA A 62 13.68 7.26 -3.77
N ILE A 63 13.10 6.07 -3.92
CA ILE A 63 11.98 5.61 -3.08
C ILE A 63 12.42 5.52 -1.62
N GLY A 64 13.58 4.94 -1.34
CA GLY A 64 14.13 4.84 0.02
C GLY A 64 14.31 6.21 0.67
N LYS A 65 14.88 7.18 -0.04
CA LYS A 65 15.05 8.56 0.43
C LYS A 65 13.70 9.23 0.71
N ALA A 66 12.72 9.05 -0.17
CA ALA A 66 11.36 9.59 0.01
C ALA A 66 10.68 9.01 1.26
N ILE A 67 10.89 7.74 1.57
CA ILE A 67 10.37 7.11 2.79
C ILE A 67 11.04 7.72 4.04
N GLU A 68 12.34 7.88 4.05
CA GLU A 68 13.05 8.48 5.20
C GLU A 68 12.67 9.95 5.39
N GLU A 69 12.47 10.72 4.31
CA GLU A 69 11.96 12.08 4.37
C GLU A 69 10.54 12.13 4.95
N ALA A 70 9.66 11.24 4.52
CA ALA A 70 8.30 11.13 5.05
C ALA A 70 8.28 10.76 6.54
N LYS A 71 9.14 9.84 6.97
CA LYS A 71 9.26 9.43 8.38
C LYS A 71 9.81 10.53 9.29
N ALA A 72 10.58 11.45 8.74
CA ALA A 72 11.15 12.57 9.51
C ALA A 72 10.09 13.63 9.87
N ASP A 73 9.03 13.79 9.08
CA ASP A 73 7.92 14.71 9.41
C ASP A 73 6.86 13.96 10.23
N THR A 74 6.91 14.13 11.54
CA THR A 74 5.95 13.52 12.46
C THR A 74 4.74 14.40 12.79
N ALA A 75 4.68 15.62 12.23
CA ALA A 75 3.63 16.58 12.53
C ALA A 75 2.42 16.51 11.61
N ARG A 76 2.60 15.94 10.42
CA ARG A 76 1.56 15.84 9.38
C ARG A 76 1.73 14.57 8.53
N PRO A 77 0.66 14.08 7.91
CA PRO A 77 0.76 12.95 7.00
C PRO A 77 1.58 13.30 5.75
N SER A 78 2.19 12.29 5.13
CA SER A 78 3.01 12.44 3.93
C SER A 78 2.34 11.79 2.71
N PHE A 79 2.44 12.44 1.56
CA PHE A 79 1.94 11.98 0.28
C PHE A 79 3.08 11.90 -0.73
N ILE A 80 3.49 10.68 -1.08
CA ILE A 80 4.59 10.41 -2.00
C ILE A 80 3.99 10.09 -3.37
N THR A 81 4.14 11.01 -4.31
CA THR A 81 3.79 10.76 -5.71
C THR A 81 4.93 10.02 -6.39
N VAL A 82 4.67 8.81 -6.86
CA VAL A 82 5.65 8.00 -7.60
C VAL A 82 5.22 7.95 -9.06
N LYS A 83 6.05 8.45 -9.96
CA LYS A 83 5.82 8.33 -11.40
C LYS A 83 6.19 6.93 -11.85
N THR A 84 5.25 6.22 -12.40
CA THR A 84 5.40 4.84 -12.85
C THR A 84 4.91 4.69 -14.29
N GLN A 85 5.17 3.54 -14.85
CA GLN A 85 4.63 3.13 -16.15
C GLN A 85 3.93 1.79 -16.00
N ILE A 86 2.61 1.76 -16.22
CA ILE A 86 1.84 0.51 -16.16
C ILE A 86 2.41 -0.52 -17.14
N GLY A 87 2.51 -1.78 -16.72
CA GLY A 87 3.06 -2.86 -17.53
C GLY A 87 4.54 -2.70 -17.87
N TYR A 88 5.31 -2.00 -17.02
CA TYR A 88 6.75 -1.79 -17.21
C TYR A 88 7.48 -3.10 -17.51
N GLY A 89 8.36 -3.06 -18.50
CA GLY A 89 9.09 -4.23 -18.96
C GLY A 89 8.36 -5.11 -19.97
N CYS A 90 7.07 -4.84 -20.25
CA CYS A 90 6.33 -5.54 -21.33
C CYS A 90 6.34 -4.71 -22.62
N PRO A 91 7.19 -5.00 -23.62
CA PRO A 91 7.38 -4.14 -24.79
C PRO A 91 6.09 -3.83 -25.57
N ALA A 92 5.15 -4.79 -25.60
CA ALA A 92 3.90 -4.63 -26.34
C ALA A 92 2.82 -3.84 -25.57
N LYS A 93 2.82 -3.87 -24.23
CA LYS A 93 1.71 -3.36 -23.41
C LYS A 93 2.11 -2.24 -22.43
N GLN A 94 3.40 -2.00 -22.18
CA GLN A 94 3.80 -0.96 -21.23
C GLN A 94 3.27 0.43 -21.63
N GLY A 95 2.77 1.18 -20.67
CA GLY A 95 2.18 2.50 -20.87
C GLY A 95 0.83 2.49 -21.60
N LYS A 96 0.19 1.33 -21.78
CA LYS A 96 -1.10 1.21 -22.47
C LYS A 96 -2.21 0.74 -21.54
N ALA A 97 -3.44 1.17 -21.83
CA ALA A 97 -4.64 0.75 -21.09
C ALA A 97 -4.82 -0.78 -21.09
N SER A 98 -4.38 -1.47 -22.15
CA SER A 98 -4.44 -2.94 -22.24
C SER A 98 -3.59 -3.69 -21.22
N ALA A 99 -2.75 -2.99 -20.43
CA ALA A 99 -2.07 -3.57 -19.27
C ALA A 99 -2.87 -3.46 -17.98
N HIS A 100 -3.98 -2.70 -17.96
CA HIS A 100 -4.72 -2.38 -16.73
C HIS A 100 -5.55 -3.56 -16.17
N GLY A 101 -6.25 -4.28 -16.98
CA GLY A 101 -7.20 -5.32 -16.52
C GLY A 101 -7.19 -6.60 -17.34
N GLU A 102 -6.24 -6.77 -18.25
CA GLU A 102 -6.14 -7.96 -19.10
C GLU A 102 -4.87 -8.75 -18.79
N PRO A 103 -4.89 -10.09 -18.91
CA PRO A 103 -3.68 -10.89 -18.87
C PRO A 103 -2.68 -10.42 -19.94
N LEU A 104 -1.40 -10.41 -19.61
CA LEU A 104 -0.35 -10.06 -20.58
C LEU A 104 -0.33 -11.07 -21.75
N GLY A 105 -0.58 -12.34 -21.46
CA GLY A 105 -0.41 -13.48 -22.38
C GLY A 105 1.01 -14.03 -22.36
N ASP A 106 1.17 -15.31 -22.71
CA ASP A 106 2.43 -16.06 -22.52
C ASP A 106 3.61 -15.45 -23.27
N ASP A 107 3.42 -15.03 -24.52
CA ASP A 107 4.48 -14.41 -25.32
C ASP A 107 4.94 -13.08 -24.72
N ASN A 108 4.03 -12.28 -24.21
CA ASN A 108 4.36 -11.01 -23.55
C ASN A 108 5.02 -11.21 -22.18
N VAL A 109 4.61 -12.23 -21.42
CA VAL A 109 5.28 -12.61 -20.17
C VAL A 109 6.72 -13.05 -20.45
N LYS A 110 6.95 -13.84 -21.49
CA LYS A 110 8.29 -14.25 -21.92
C LYS A 110 9.13 -13.03 -22.32
N ALA A 111 8.61 -12.16 -23.18
CA ALA A 111 9.31 -10.95 -23.60
C ALA A 111 9.64 -10.01 -22.42
N MET A 112 8.73 -9.89 -21.45
CA MET A 112 8.94 -9.11 -20.23
C MET A 112 10.04 -9.72 -19.35
N LYS A 113 10.06 -11.05 -19.18
CA LYS A 113 11.12 -11.74 -18.43
C LYS A 113 12.48 -11.56 -19.10
N GLU A 114 12.55 -11.62 -20.43
CA GLU A 114 13.76 -11.35 -21.21
C GLU A 114 14.22 -9.90 -21.03
N PHE A 115 13.32 -8.93 -21.13
CA PHE A 115 13.63 -7.51 -20.93
C PHE A 115 14.18 -7.22 -19.52
N LEU A 116 13.59 -7.84 -18.50
CA LEU A 116 13.98 -7.67 -17.10
C LEU A 116 15.17 -8.55 -16.69
N ASN A 117 15.74 -9.34 -17.61
CA ASN A 117 16.76 -10.34 -17.31
C ASN A 117 16.36 -11.28 -16.16
N TRP A 118 15.09 -11.70 -16.13
CA TRP A 118 14.59 -12.58 -15.10
C TRP A 118 15.29 -13.94 -15.18
N PRO A 119 15.74 -14.52 -14.05
CA PRO A 119 16.65 -15.68 -14.05
C PRO A 119 16.02 -17.00 -14.54
N SER A 120 14.69 -17.05 -14.70
CA SER A 120 13.99 -18.28 -15.14
C SER A 120 12.77 -17.97 -15.97
N MET A 121 12.51 -18.79 -16.99
CA MET A 121 11.27 -18.76 -17.76
C MET A 121 10.14 -19.58 -17.13
N GLU A 122 10.46 -20.38 -16.10
CA GLU A 122 9.47 -21.18 -15.39
C GLU A 122 8.37 -20.30 -14.77
N PRO A 123 7.08 -20.71 -14.87
CA PRO A 123 6.00 -20.04 -14.19
C PRO A 123 6.21 -20.06 -12.67
N PHE A 124 5.88 -18.95 -12.00
CA PHE A 124 5.95 -18.82 -10.53
C PHE A 124 7.33 -19.07 -9.91
N TYR A 125 8.39 -19.02 -10.71
CA TYR A 125 9.75 -19.13 -10.17
C TYR A 125 10.04 -17.97 -9.22
N VAL A 126 10.52 -18.31 -8.02
CA VAL A 126 10.99 -17.36 -7.01
C VAL A 126 12.41 -17.76 -6.61
N PRO A 127 13.39 -16.85 -6.65
CA PRO A 127 14.76 -17.14 -6.23
C PRO A 127 14.86 -17.54 -4.74
N ASP A 128 15.79 -18.42 -4.40
CA ASP A 128 15.96 -18.95 -3.03
C ASP A 128 16.29 -17.85 -2.00
N GLU A 129 17.02 -16.82 -2.41
CA GLU A 129 17.34 -15.67 -1.55
C GLU A 129 16.09 -14.88 -1.14
N VAL A 130 15.05 -14.87 -1.98
CA VAL A 130 13.76 -14.25 -1.64
C VAL A 130 13.07 -15.05 -0.54
N TYR A 131 13.02 -16.38 -0.67
CA TYR A 131 12.47 -17.25 0.38
C TYR A 131 13.24 -17.08 1.70
N ALA A 132 14.58 -17.06 1.67
CA ALA A 132 15.39 -16.86 2.86
C ALA A 132 15.10 -15.51 3.54
N ASN A 133 14.97 -14.43 2.76
CA ASN A 133 14.64 -13.10 3.27
C ASN A 133 13.26 -13.09 3.93
N TYR A 134 12.22 -13.63 3.26
CA TYR A 134 10.87 -13.67 3.83
C TYR A 134 10.78 -14.56 5.07
N LYS A 135 11.55 -15.65 5.15
CA LYS A 135 11.63 -16.48 6.36
C LYS A 135 12.12 -15.65 7.56
N ALA A 136 13.16 -14.84 7.39
CA ALA A 136 13.65 -13.97 8.46
C ALA A 136 12.59 -12.93 8.90
N TYR A 137 11.77 -12.42 7.97
CA TYR A 137 10.63 -11.56 8.33
C TYR A 137 9.56 -12.30 9.12
N ALA A 138 9.22 -13.54 8.73
CA ALA A 138 8.24 -14.36 9.44
C ALA A 138 8.69 -14.67 10.88
N GLU A 139 9.97 -14.98 11.08
CA GLU A 139 10.54 -15.21 12.40
C GLU A 139 10.44 -13.97 13.30
N ARG A 140 10.82 -12.78 12.79
CA ARG A 140 10.65 -11.51 13.54
C ARG A 140 9.18 -11.17 13.79
N GLY A 141 8.31 -11.50 12.85
CA GLY A 141 6.86 -11.33 13.00
C GLY A 141 6.30 -12.17 14.14
N ALA A 142 6.68 -13.45 14.20
CA ALA A 142 6.27 -14.37 15.27
C ALA A 142 6.74 -13.90 16.65
N GLU A 143 7.99 -13.46 16.79
CA GLU A 143 8.50 -12.89 18.04
C GLU A 143 7.73 -11.63 18.46
N THR A 144 7.35 -10.78 17.51
CA THR A 144 6.60 -9.55 17.79
C THR A 144 5.18 -9.87 18.23
N GLU A 145 4.55 -10.86 17.60
CA GLU A 145 3.22 -11.34 17.95
C GLU A 145 3.22 -11.97 19.35
N GLU A 146 4.21 -12.78 19.68
CA GLU A 146 4.35 -13.36 21.03
C GLU A 146 4.45 -12.28 22.10
N LYS A 147 5.29 -11.25 21.90
CA LYS A 147 5.41 -10.11 22.81
C LYS A 147 4.10 -9.35 22.97
N TRP A 148 3.39 -9.15 21.85
CA TRP A 148 2.08 -8.49 21.89
C TRP A 148 1.05 -9.30 22.63
N ASN A 149 1.00 -10.63 22.40
CA ASN A 149 0.08 -11.53 23.08
C ASN A 149 0.33 -11.56 24.61
N ALA A 150 1.59 -11.57 25.02
CA ALA A 150 1.96 -11.48 26.43
C ALA A 150 1.50 -10.15 27.06
N LEU A 151 1.76 -9.02 26.40
CA LEU A 151 1.32 -7.69 26.85
C LEU A 151 -0.20 -7.58 26.91
N PHE A 152 -0.90 -8.14 25.91
CA PHE A 152 -2.36 -8.14 25.88
C PHE A 152 -2.96 -9.01 26.98
N ALA A 153 -2.37 -10.16 27.28
CA ALA A 153 -2.79 -11.00 28.37
C ALA A 153 -2.62 -10.31 29.74
N GLU A 154 -1.48 -9.62 29.95
CA GLU A 154 -1.25 -8.81 31.14
C GLU A 154 -2.29 -7.68 31.27
N TYR A 155 -2.53 -6.96 30.17
CA TYR A 155 -3.55 -5.89 30.12
C TYR A 155 -4.94 -6.42 30.48
N CYS A 156 -5.35 -7.53 29.89
CA CYS A 156 -6.63 -8.17 30.16
C CYS A 156 -6.78 -8.65 31.61
N GLY A 157 -5.69 -9.14 32.20
CA GLY A 157 -5.67 -9.51 33.61
C GLY A 157 -5.80 -8.32 34.55
N LYS A 158 -5.20 -7.18 34.19
CA LYS A 158 -5.25 -5.95 34.97
C LYS A 158 -6.58 -5.17 34.82
N TYR A 159 -7.22 -5.28 33.66
CA TYR A 159 -8.44 -4.56 33.29
C TYR A 159 -9.49 -5.51 32.71
N PRO A 160 -10.12 -6.37 33.54
CA PRO A 160 -11.07 -7.38 33.06
C PRO A 160 -12.30 -6.79 32.36
N GLU A 161 -12.75 -5.61 32.77
CA GLU A 161 -13.84 -4.88 32.13
C GLU A 161 -13.51 -4.47 30.69
N MET A 162 -12.24 -4.15 30.42
CA MET A 162 -11.78 -3.81 29.06
C MET A 162 -11.64 -5.05 28.20
N LYS A 163 -11.29 -6.19 28.81
CA LYS A 163 -11.31 -7.48 28.11
C LYS A 163 -12.74 -7.86 27.68
N GLU A 164 -13.70 -7.69 28.57
CA GLU A 164 -15.12 -7.94 28.23
C GLU A 164 -15.59 -7.07 27.09
N LEU A 165 -15.21 -5.77 27.10
CA LEU A 165 -15.52 -4.84 26.02
C LEU A 165 -14.84 -5.26 24.71
N TRP A 166 -13.57 -5.64 24.75
CA TRP A 166 -12.82 -6.16 23.60
C TRP A 166 -13.53 -7.39 22.99
N ASP A 167 -13.88 -8.38 23.83
CA ASP A 167 -14.56 -9.61 23.40
C ASP A 167 -15.92 -9.29 22.73
N LYS A 168 -16.65 -8.31 23.22
CA LYS A 168 -17.89 -7.83 22.59
C LYS A 168 -17.68 -7.26 21.20
N PHE A 169 -16.61 -6.51 20.98
CA PHE A 169 -16.32 -5.90 19.67
C PHE A 169 -15.73 -6.88 18.64
N TYR A 170 -14.95 -7.83 19.09
CA TYR A 170 -14.21 -8.76 18.20
C TYR A 170 -14.74 -10.19 18.19
N ASN A 171 -15.78 -10.50 18.99
CA ASN A 171 -16.41 -11.80 18.95
C ASN A 171 -17.33 -11.92 17.73
N PRO A 172 -17.14 -12.91 16.84
CA PRO A 172 -17.96 -13.08 15.64
C PRO A 172 -19.46 -13.27 15.90
N ASN A 173 -19.85 -13.64 17.13
CA ASN A 173 -21.28 -13.75 17.50
C ASN A 173 -21.99 -12.41 17.69
N LEU A 174 -21.29 -11.28 17.71
CA LEU A 174 -21.90 -9.94 17.73
C LEU A 174 -22.53 -9.54 16.40
N ALA A 175 -22.19 -10.18 15.30
CA ALA A 175 -22.73 -9.87 13.98
C ALA A 175 -24.28 -10.04 13.91
N LEU A 176 -24.85 -10.88 14.76
CA LEU A 176 -26.31 -11.08 14.81
C LEU A 176 -27.05 -9.95 15.53
N SER A 177 -26.41 -9.21 16.43
CA SER A 177 -27.07 -8.11 17.15
C SER A 177 -27.11 -6.80 16.34
N LEU A 178 -26.18 -6.61 15.39
CA LEU A 178 -26.14 -5.42 14.52
C LEU A 178 -27.22 -5.44 13.44
N ILE A 179 -27.74 -6.62 13.07
CA ILE A 179 -28.85 -6.76 12.10
C ILE A 179 -30.17 -6.22 12.68
N HIS A 180 -30.31 -6.23 13.99
CA HIS A 180 -31.55 -5.76 14.67
C HIS A 180 -31.51 -4.28 15.05
N ILE A 181 -30.45 -3.55 14.80
CA ILE A 181 -30.31 -2.11 15.10
C ILE A 181 -30.78 -1.25 13.91
N SER A 182 -30.98 -1.84 12.74
CA SER A 182 -31.36 -1.14 11.50
C SER A 182 -32.86 -1.19 11.18
N GLU A 183 -33.71 -1.70 12.08
CA GLU A 183 -35.17 -1.56 12.08
C GLU A 183 -35.59 -0.57 13.18
#